data_df5f271dfeda910afda46b25ffc984ad
#
_entry.id   df5f271dfeda910afda46b25ffc984ad
#
_cell.length_a   1.000
_cell.length_b   1.000
_cell.length_c   1.000
_cell.angle_alpha   90.00
_cell.angle_beta   90.00
_cell.angle_gamma   90.00
#
_symmetry.space_group_name_H-M   'P 1'
#
loop_
_entity.id
_entity.type
_entity.pdbx_description
1 polymer ?
#
loop_
_entity_poly.entity_id
_entity_poly.type
_entity_poly.pdbx_seq_one_letter_code
_entity_poly.pdbx_strand_id
1 'polypeptide(L)'
;MSGLAAALDIVGARWALLVVERLLDGPQRYGDLQRDLGVPTNMLAIRLRELEAAGVLTRLPLRHNTRAYALTDRGLALREAIVALGRWGAEEA
;
A
#
# COMPACT_ATOMS: atom_id res chain seq x y z
N MET A 1 -22.28 -8.92 -6.74
CA MET A 1 -20.91 -8.44 -6.99
C MET A 1 -19.93 -9.33 -6.24
N SER A 2 -18.81 -9.66 -6.84
CA SER A 2 -17.82 -10.52 -6.18
C SER A 2 -17.00 -9.76 -5.14
N GLY A 3 -16.51 -10.48 -4.14
CA GLY A 3 -15.58 -9.90 -3.17
C GLY A 3 -14.30 -9.41 -3.84
N LEU A 4 -13.84 -10.09 -4.90
CA LEU A 4 -12.68 -9.65 -5.65
C LEU A 4 -12.92 -8.29 -6.31
N ALA A 5 -14.09 -8.08 -6.93
CA ALA A 5 -14.41 -6.80 -7.54
C ALA A 5 -14.41 -5.68 -6.50
N ALA A 6 -15.00 -5.93 -5.32
CA ALA A 6 -14.99 -4.96 -4.24
C ALA A 6 -13.56 -4.64 -3.75
N ALA A 7 -12.71 -5.65 -3.65
CA ALA A 7 -11.31 -5.46 -3.26
C ALA A 7 -10.56 -4.60 -4.30
N LEU A 8 -10.78 -4.88 -5.58
CA LEU A 8 -10.09 -4.15 -6.65
C LEU A 8 -10.54 -2.70 -6.75
N ASP A 9 -11.75 -2.36 -6.32
CA ASP A 9 -12.17 -0.98 -6.21
C ASP A 9 -11.31 -0.20 -5.20
N ILE A 10 -10.73 -0.88 -4.22
CA ILE A 10 -9.91 -0.26 -3.19
C ILE A 10 -8.42 -0.34 -3.54
N VAL A 11 -7.93 -1.50 -3.96
CA VAL A 11 -6.49 -1.74 -4.15
C VAL A 11 -6.11 -2.08 -5.59
N GLY A 12 -7.03 -1.97 -6.54
CA GLY A 12 -6.77 -2.34 -7.92
C GLY A 12 -6.04 -1.29 -8.75
N ALA A 13 -5.94 -0.06 -8.27
CA ALA A 13 -5.25 1.00 -8.99
C ALA A 13 -3.75 0.72 -9.02
N ARG A 14 -3.10 1.22 -10.07
CA ARG A 14 -1.64 1.06 -10.21
C ARG A 14 -0.93 1.57 -8.96
N TRP A 15 0.06 0.83 -8.51
CA TRP A 15 0.91 1.11 -7.35
C TRP A 15 0.27 0.77 -6.00
N ALA A 16 -1.05 0.63 -5.89
CA ALA A 16 -1.72 0.46 -4.60
C ALA A 16 -1.19 -0.75 -3.82
N LEU A 17 -1.20 -1.94 -4.43
CA LEU A 17 -0.73 -3.15 -3.76
C LEU A 17 0.78 -3.13 -3.50
N LEU A 18 1.56 -2.45 -4.34
CA LEU A 18 3.00 -2.31 -4.12
C LEU A 18 3.29 -1.44 -2.90
N VAL A 19 2.49 -0.39 -2.69
CA VAL A 19 2.59 0.44 -1.49
C VAL A 19 2.27 -0.41 -0.25
N VAL A 20 1.19 -1.19 -0.30
CA VAL A 20 0.80 -2.06 0.82
C VAL A 20 1.91 -3.06 1.11
N GLU A 21 2.47 -3.69 0.08
CA GLU A 21 3.56 -4.66 0.24
C GLU A 21 4.75 -4.04 0.99
N ARG A 22 5.17 -2.85 0.61
CA ARG A 22 6.27 -2.18 1.30
C ARG A 22 5.97 -1.93 2.77
N LEU A 23 4.73 -1.58 3.09
CA LEU A 23 4.32 -1.31 4.45
C LEU A 23 4.13 -2.57 5.30
N LEU A 24 4.11 -3.75 4.68
CA LEU A 24 4.07 -5.00 5.45
C LEU A 24 5.32 -5.18 6.32
N ASP A 25 6.44 -4.59 5.93
CA ASP A 25 7.69 -4.65 6.69
C ASP A 25 7.76 -3.65 7.84
N GLY A 26 6.77 -2.79 7.95
CA GLY A 26 6.69 -1.77 9.00
C GLY A 26 6.46 -0.38 8.41
N PRO A 27 6.30 0.63 9.28
CA PRO A 27 6.05 2.00 8.84
C PRO A 27 7.16 2.53 7.95
N GLN A 28 6.77 3.34 6.95
CA GLN A 28 7.70 3.95 6.00
C GLN A 28 7.34 5.43 5.84
N ARG A 29 8.35 6.27 5.65
CA ARG A 29 8.14 7.67 5.30
C ARG A 29 7.81 7.80 3.82
N TYR A 30 7.22 8.93 3.44
CA TYR A 30 6.88 9.21 2.05
C TYR A 30 8.10 9.05 1.11
N GLY A 31 9.23 9.65 1.48
CA GLY A 31 10.44 9.58 0.66
C GLY A 31 11.00 8.18 0.52
N ASP A 32 10.87 7.36 1.57
CA ASP A 32 11.33 5.97 1.52
C ASP A 32 10.47 5.16 0.54
N LEU A 33 9.15 5.34 0.58
CA LEU A 33 8.24 4.68 -0.35
C LEU A 33 8.54 5.09 -1.79
N GLN A 34 8.72 6.39 -2.02
CA GLN A 34 8.99 6.89 -3.36
C GLN A 34 10.29 6.33 -3.92
N ARG A 35 11.35 6.36 -3.11
CA ARG A 35 12.66 5.87 -3.53
C ARG A 35 12.62 4.37 -3.82
N ASP A 36 12.02 3.61 -2.92
CA ASP A 36 12.02 2.15 -3.03
C ASP A 36 11.14 1.64 -4.16
N LEU A 37 10.03 2.33 -4.45
CA LEU A 37 9.09 1.91 -5.48
C LEU A 37 9.33 2.59 -6.83
N GLY A 38 9.98 3.74 -6.84
CA GLY A 38 10.13 4.52 -8.07
C GLY A 38 8.83 5.10 -8.60
N VAL A 39 7.82 5.23 -7.74
CA VAL A 39 6.53 5.77 -8.14
C VAL A 39 6.62 7.29 -8.32
N PRO A 40 5.93 7.86 -9.34
CA PRO A 40 5.88 9.31 -9.48
C PRO A 40 5.31 9.97 -8.22
N THR A 41 5.90 11.09 -7.80
CA THR A 41 5.57 11.75 -6.53
C THR A 41 4.09 12.04 -6.36
N ASN A 42 3.47 12.67 -7.35
CA ASN A 42 2.05 13.01 -7.25
C ASN A 42 1.15 11.77 -7.25
N MET A 43 1.55 10.72 -7.95
CA MET A 43 0.80 9.46 -7.96
C MET A 43 0.84 8.79 -6.60
N LEU A 44 2.01 8.79 -5.94
CA LEU A 44 2.14 8.23 -4.60
C LEU A 44 1.22 8.96 -3.61
N ALA A 45 1.19 10.29 -3.67
CA ALA A 45 0.32 11.09 -2.81
C ALA A 45 -1.15 10.71 -2.98
N ILE A 46 -1.58 10.52 -4.23
CA ILE A 46 -2.96 10.13 -4.54
C ILE A 46 -3.27 8.75 -3.95
N ARG A 47 -2.40 7.77 -4.18
CA ARG A 47 -2.61 6.40 -3.69
C ARG A 47 -2.64 6.33 -2.18
N LEU A 48 -1.76 7.07 -1.51
CA LEU A 48 -1.74 7.10 -0.04
C LEU A 48 -3.03 7.67 0.52
N ARG A 49 -3.56 8.75 -0.08
CA ARG A 49 -4.83 9.33 0.36
C ARG A 49 -5.99 8.36 0.15
N GLU A 50 -6.03 7.70 -1.00
CA GLU A 50 -7.09 6.73 -1.30
C GLU A 50 -7.06 5.55 -0.33
N LEU A 51 -5.88 5.02 -0.05
CA LEU A 51 -5.71 3.90 0.86
C LEU A 51 -6.02 4.29 2.30
N GLU A 52 -5.67 5.50 2.70
CA GLU A 52 -6.01 6.02 4.02
C GLU A 52 -7.53 6.18 4.15
N ALA A 53 -8.17 6.75 3.16
CA ALA A 53 -9.63 6.93 3.16
C ALA A 53 -10.38 5.60 3.23
N ALA A 54 -9.81 4.55 2.63
CA ALA A 54 -10.40 3.20 2.67
C ALA A 54 -10.07 2.44 3.95
N GLY A 55 -9.29 3.02 4.86
CA GLY A 55 -8.91 2.37 6.12
C GLY A 55 -7.85 1.31 5.99
N VAL A 56 -7.10 1.29 4.88
CA VAL A 56 -6.03 0.31 4.64
C VAL A 56 -4.74 0.72 5.33
N LEU A 57 -4.48 2.03 5.40
CA LEU A 57 -3.30 2.55 6.07
C LEU A 57 -3.66 3.80 6.87
N THR A 58 -2.73 4.23 7.71
CA THR A 58 -2.87 5.42 8.53
C THR A 58 -1.54 6.15 8.57
N ARG A 59 -1.59 7.42 8.97
CA ARG A 59 -0.39 8.23 9.16
C ARG A 59 -0.02 8.24 10.64
N LEU A 60 1.26 8.01 10.91
CA LEU A 60 1.80 8.08 12.26
C LEU A 60 2.65 9.33 12.38
N PRO A 61 2.42 10.18 13.40
CA PRO A 61 3.27 11.33 13.60
C PRO A 61 4.66 10.89 14.06
N LEU A 62 5.68 11.53 13.52
CA LEU A 62 7.06 11.37 13.94
C LEU A 62 7.57 12.70 14.45
N ARG A 63 8.79 12.71 14.99
CA ARG A 63 9.42 13.94 15.44
C ARG A 63 9.62 14.93 14.28
N HIS A 64 9.65 16.21 14.58
CA HIS A 64 9.94 17.28 13.60
C HIS A 64 8.94 17.40 12.47
N ASN A 65 7.65 17.18 12.78
CA ASN A 65 6.55 17.29 11.81
C ASN A 65 6.65 16.32 10.64
N THR A 66 7.46 15.28 10.74
CA THR A 66 7.49 14.22 9.74
C THR A 66 6.41 13.19 10.06
N ARG A 67 6.04 12.41 9.06
CA ARG A 67 5.02 11.37 9.21
C ARG A 67 5.49 10.11 8.54
N ALA A 68 5.12 8.99 9.15
CA ALA A 68 5.25 7.69 8.52
C ALA A 68 3.86 7.17 8.18
N TYR A 69 3.82 6.28 7.21
CA TYR A 69 2.60 5.57 6.84
C TYR A 69 2.73 4.14 7.35
N ALA A 70 1.64 3.61 7.89
CA ALA A 70 1.62 2.26 8.46
C ALA A 70 0.31 1.58 8.09
N LEU A 71 0.34 0.25 7.98
CA LEU A 71 -0.88 -0.51 7.72
C LEU A 71 -1.75 -0.56 8.98
N THR A 72 -3.05 -0.49 8.76
CA THR A 72 -4.05 -0.83 9.77
C THR A 72 -4.21 -2.36 9.79
N ASP A 73 -5.03 -2.87 10.72
CA ASP A 73 -5.37 -4.31 10.73
C ASP A 73 -6.00 -4.72 9.40
N ARG A 74 -6.83 -3.85 8.83
CA ARG A 74 -7.44 -4.08 7.51
C ARG A 74 -6.37 -4.19 6.42
N GLY A 75 -5.35 -3.34 6.48
CA GLY A 75 -4.22 -3.42 5.54
C GLY A 75 -3.39 -4.67 5.72
N LEU A 76 -3.12 -5.04 6.98
CA LEU A 76 -2.36 -6.26 7.29
C LEU A 76 -3.07 -7.52 6.80
N ALA A 77 -4.40 -7.49 6.74
CA ALA A 77 -5.19 -8.61 6.24
C ALA A 77 -4.96 -8.91 4.76
N LEU A 78 -4.31 -7.99 4.02
CA LEU A 78 -3.95 -8.20 2.62
C LEU A 78 -2.70 -9.06 2.43
N ARG A 79 -1.98 -9.39 3.51
CA ARG A 79 -0.70 -10.11 3.41
C ARG A 79 -0.82 -11.40 2.59
N GLU A 80 -1.80 -12.24 2.89
CA GLU A 80 -1.95 -13.51 2.20
C GLU A 80 -2.24 -13.33 0.71
N ALA A 81 -3.08 -12.36 0.38
CA ALA A 81 -3.41 -12.07 -1.03
C ALA A 81 -2.16 -11.57 -1.77
N ILE A 82 -1.37 -10.71 -1.14
CA ILE A 82 -0.15 -10.18 -1.74
C ILE A 82 0.87 -11.30 -1.96
N VAL A 83 1.05 -12.18 -0.97
CA VAL A 83 1.96 -13.32 -1.11
C VAL A 83 1.50 -14.22 -2.26
N ALA A 84 0.21 -14.52 -2.34
CA ALA A 84 -0.34 -15.36 -3.40
C ALA A 84 -0.14 -14.73 -4.78
N LEU A 85 -0.41 -13.43 -4.90
CA LEU A 85 -0.19 -12.70 -6.16
C LEU A 85 1.29 -12.68 -6.54
N GLY A 86 2.17 -12.52 -5.55
CA GLY A 86 3.61 -12.54 -5.76
C GLY A 86 4.08 -13.88 -6.32
N ARG A 87 3.57 -14.98 -5.80
CA ARG A 87 3.88 -16.31 -6.32
C ARG A 87 3.38 -16.49 -7.75
N TRP A 88 2.16 -16.07 -8.00
CA TRP A 88 1.59 -16.15 -9.35
C TRP A 88 2.41 -15.32 -10.33
N GLY A 89 2.79 -14.09 -9.94
CA GLY A 89 3.60 -13.21 -10.78
C GLY A 89 4.99 -13.75 -11.05
N ALA A 90 5.59 -14.43 -10.07
CA ALA A 90 6.92 -15.05 -10.25
C ALA A 90 6.89 -16.18 -11.30
N GLU A 91 5.78 -16.90 -11.41
CA GLU A 91 5.62 -17.93 -12.42
C GLU A 91 5.51 -17.35 -13.82
N GLU A 92 4.98 -16.12 -13.94
CA GLU A 92 4.84 -15.44 -15.22
C GLU A 92 6.12 -14.73 -15.66
N ALA A 93 7.02 -14.47 -14.72
CA ALA A 93 8.24 -13.69 -14.98
C ALA A 93 9.31 -14.51 -15.74
#